data_4dd8e98ef26b46e8981aaff6f754e974
#
_entry.id   4dd8e98ef26b46e8981aaff6f754e974
#
_cell.length_a   1.000
_cell.length_b   1.000
_cell.length_c   1.000
_cell.angle_alpha   90.00
_cell.angle_beta   90.00
_cell.angle_gamma   90.00
#
_symmetry.space_group_name_H-M   'P 1'
#
loop_
_entity.id
_entity.type
_entity.pdbx_description
1 polymer ?
#
loop_
_entity_poly.entity_id
_entity_poly.type
_entity_poly.pdbx_seq_one_letter_code
_entity_poly.pdbx_strand_id
1 'polypeptide(L)'
;MKLNTVGIALSYYREKYGLSMTQVCEGICSPATMFRIEEGYREVDSLVSATLLSRIGKQVLEFELLLNEKDYNLFRLRKDIHRNLEEKNLDTAEKLLQSYQSVMPKKQVLHEQYYLWGKAELLQKRGASKEEIKAVLNEAILLTKPFFGKKKNTSDLYSEMEIKLFLGLIQFSEDISWKEAELKRMLLFTRKYDSKKIKEQAEMSILKELASIQEEKLSLIHIPSPRD
;
A
#
# COMPACT_ATOMS: atom_id res chain seq x y z
N MET A 1 10.95 11.00 30.02
CA MET A 1 10.10 10.02 29.32
C MET A 1 9.53 10.70 28.08
N LYS A 2 10.01 10.38 26.89
CA LYS A 2 9.42 10.92 25.66
C LYS A 2 8.04 10.27 25.52
N LEU A 3 6.99 11.05 25.42
CA LEU A 3 5.66 10.53 25.10
C LEU A 3 5.72 9.92 23.68
N ASN A 4 5.68 8.60 23.58
CA ASN A 4 5.53 7.92 22.30
C ASN A 4 4.05 7.87 21.93
N THR A 5 3.53 8.99 21.44
CA THR A 5 2.11 9.12 21.04
C THR A 5 1.69 8.12 19.98
N VAL A 6 2.60 7.76 19.07
CA VAL A 6 2.34 6.78 17.99
C VAL A 6 2.20 5.37 18.57
N GLY A 7 3.10 4.95 19.46
CA GLY A 7 3.03 3.63 20.11
C GLY A 7 1.74 3.46 20.92
N ILE A 8 1.39 4.48 21.71
CA ILE A 8 0.14 4.49 22.48
C ILE A 8 -1.08 4.39 21.56
N ALA A 9 -1.10 5.14 20.45
CA ALA A 9 -2.19 5.08 19.50
C ALA A 9 -2.29 3.70 18.83
N LEU A 10 -1.15 3.12 18.44
CA LEU A 10 -1.10 1.77 17.84
C LEU A 10 -1.66 0.71 18.79
N SER A 11 -1.18 0.68 20.03
CA SER A 11 -1.65 -0.27 21.05
C SER A 11 -3.14 -0.11 21.30
N TYR A 12 -3.60 1.11 21.57
CA TYR A 12 -4.99 1.42 21.87
C TYR A 12 -5.94 0.97 20.76
N TYR A 13 -5.68 1.34 19.50
CA TYR A 13 -6.57 0.99 18.40
C TYR A 13 -6.46 -0.47 18.00
N ARG A 14 -5.26 -1.07 18.07
CA ARG A 14 -5.08 -2.51 17.83
C ARG A 14 -5.95 -3.34 18.78
N GLU A 15 -5.88 -3.04 20.08
CA GLU A 15 -6.65 -3.72 21.12
C GLU A 15 -8.15 -3.46 20.98
N LYS A 16 -8.54 -2.21 20.75
CA LYS A 16 -9.94 -1.83 20.52
C LYS A 16 -10.59 -2.63 19.41
N TYR A 17 -9.84 -2.99 18.36
CA TYR A 17 -10.33 -3.75 17.21
C TYR A 17 -10.06 -5.25 17.32
N GLY A 18 -9.51 -5.73 18.42
CA GLY A 18 -9.19 -7.13 18.64
C GLY A 18 -8.12 -7.67 17.70
N LEU A 19 -7.20 -6.81 17.22
CA LEU A 19 -6.15 -7.20 16.30
C LEU A 19 -4.91 -7.68 17.07
N SER A 20 -4.31 -8.79 16.59
CA SER A 20 -3.02 -9.25 17.11
C SER A 20 -1.85 -8.41 16.57
N MET A 21 -0.76 -8.34 17.32
CA MET A 21 0.49 -7.71 16.85
C MET A 21 0.96 -8.34 15.52
N THR A 22 0.87 -9.68 15.42
CA THR A 22 1.25 -10.42 14.21
C THR A 22 0.49 -9.95 12.97
N GLN A 23 -0.83 -9.73 13.09
CA GLN A 23 -1.64 -9.24 11.98
C GLN A 23 -1.24 -7.84 11.53
N VAL A 24 -1.00 -6.93 12.50
CA VAL A 24 -0.66 -5.54 12.18
C VAL A 24 0.73 -5.40 11.61
N CYS A 25 1.71 -6.14 12.15
CA CYS A 25 3.12 -6.00 11.75
C CYS A 25 3.57 -6.98 10.65
N GLU A 26 2.68 -7.81 10.11
CA GLU A 26 3.01 -8.81 9.08
C GLU A 26 3.84 -8.20 7.93
N GLY A 27 4.98 -8.81 7.61
CA GLY A 27 5.88 -8.37 6.55
C GLY A 27 6.61 -7.04 6.82
N ILE A 28 6.28 -6.30 7.89
CA ILE A 28 6.91 -5.02 8.24
C ILE A 28 7.97 -5.23 9.32
N CYS A 29 7.60 -5.90 10.41
CA CYS A 29 8.53 -6.19 11.51
C CYS A 29 8.06 -7.41 12.31
N SER A 30 8.90 -7.87 13.26
CA SER A 30 8.50 -8.96 14.17
C SER A 30 7.51 -8.48 15.22
N PRO A 31 6.65 -9.37 15.78
CA PRO A 31 5.78 -9.04 16.91
C PRO A 31 6.54 -8.46 18.11
N ALA A 32 7.76 -8.97 18.38
CA ALA A 32 8.62 -8.42 19.43
C ALA A 32 9.07 -6.97 19.15
N THR A 33 9.29 -6.65 17.87
CA THR A 33 9.58 -5.27 17.45
C THR A 33 8.33 -4.39 17.59
N MET A 34 7.16 -4.90 17.18
CA MET A 34 5.89 -4.20 17.33
C MET A 34 5.61 -3.86 18.80
N PHE A 35 5.80 -4.82 19.70
CA PHE A 35 5.70 -4.59 21.14
C PHE A 35 6.61 -3.44 21.61
N ARG A 36 7.89 -3.44 21.19
CA ARG A 36 8.82 -2.37 21.57
C ARG A 36 8.41 -0.99 21.02
N ILE A 37 7.75 -0.96 19.85
CA ILE A 37 7.19 0.28 19.29
C ILE A 37 6.02 0.76 20.15
N GLU A 38 5.09 -0.13 20.48
CA GLU A 38 3.92 0.20 21.31
C GLU A 38 4.33 0.71 22.69
N GLU A 39 5.31 0.07 23.33
CA GLU A 39 5.85 0.47 24.63
C GLU A 39 6.79 1.69 24.60
N GLY A 40 7.12 2.19 23.41
CA GLY A 40 8.04 3.33 23.28
C GLY A 40 9.51 3.01 23.45
N TYR A 41 9.89 1.73 23.53
CA TYR A 41 11.30 1.30 23.59
C TYR A 41 12.00 1.38 22.25
N ARG A 42 11.26 1.56 21.18
CA ARG A 42 11.79 1.69 19.81
C ARG A 42 11.07 2.78 19.06
N GLU A 43 11.85 3.74 18.58
CA GLU A 43 11.39 4.72 17.61
C GLU A 43 11.41 4.12 16.20
N VAL A 44 10.46 4.52 15.39
CA VAL A 44 10.36 4.17 13.96
C VAL A 44 10.13 5.44 13.17
N ASP A 45 10.51 5.42 11.89
CA ASP A 45 10.30 6.55 11.01
C ASP A 45 8.81 6.76 10.65
N SER A 46 8.52 7.89 10.03
CA SER A 46 7.16 8.29 9.69
C SER A 46 6.49 7.32 8.73
N LEU A 47 7.24 6.70 7.81
CA LEU A 47 6.68 5.75 6.85
C LEU A 47 6.21 4.46 7.53
N VAL A 48 7.03 3.91 8.44
CA VAL A 48 6.66 2.73 9.24
C VAL A 48 5.45 3.03 10.11
N SER A 49 5.46 4.15 10.83
CA SER A 49 4.36 4.59 11.70
C SER A 49 3.05 4.77 10.91
N ALA A 50 3.10 5.48 9.79
CA ALA A 50 1.95 5.70 8.94
C ALA A 50 1.39 4.39 8.37
N THR A 51 2.26 3.46 7.97
CA THR A 51 1.83 2.17 7.42
C THR A 51 1.16 1.29 8.47
N LEU A 52 1.72 1.19 9.68
CA LEU A 52 1.12 0.43 10.77
C LEU A 52 -0.25 1.00 11.18
N LEU A 53 -0.35 2.34 11.31
CA LEU A 53 -1.62 3.01 11.60
C LEU A 53 -2.64 2.84 10.47
N SER A 54 -2.21 2.95 9.22
CA SER A 54 -3.06 2.73 8.05
C SER A 54 -3.67 1.32 8.03
N ARG A 55 -2.92 0.29 8.41
CA ARG A 55 -3.44 -1.09 8.55
C ARG A 55 -4.54 -1.24 9.60
N ILE A 56 -4.53 -0.37 10.60
CA ILE A 56 -5.57 -0.30 11.64
C ILE A 56 -6.72 0.65 11.20
N GLY A 57 -6.64 1.22 9.99
CA GLY A 57 -7.62 2.17 9.48
C GLY A 57 -7.51 3.58 10.05
N LYS A 58 -6.33 3.96 10.56
CA LYS A 58 -6.07 5.29 11.13
C LYS A 58 -5.15 6.11 10.24
N GLN A 59 -5.43 7.42 10.18
CA GLN A 59 -4.53 8.42 9.61
C GLN A 59 -3.88 9.19 10.74
N VAL A 60 -2.60 9.50 10.55
CA VAL A 60 -1.90 10.45 11.40
C VAL A 60 -1.72 11.73 10.60
N LEU A 61 -1.93 12.87 11.26
CA LEU A 61 -1.61 14.16 10.67
C LEU A 61 -0.12 14.20 10.34
N GLU A 62 0.23 14.62 9.13
CA GLU A 62 1.57 14.52 8.56
C GLU A 62 2.67 15.08 9.48
N PHE A 63 2.36 16.11 10.25
CA PHE A 63 3.32 16.77 11.14
C PHE A 63 3.58 16.03 12.46
N GLU A 64 2.71 15.13 12.88
CA GLU A 64 2.85 14.38 14.14
C GLU A 64 3.85 13.23 14.05
N LEU A 65 4.19 12.81 12.81
CA LEU A 65 5.08 11.69 12.56
C LEU A 65 6.53 12.07 12.27
N LEU A 66 6.84 13.35 12.11
CA LEU A 66 8.18 13.79 11.77
C LEU A 66 9.07 13.77 13.01
N LEU A 67 9.97 12.80 13.07
CA LEU A 67 10.78 12.52 14.25
C LEU A 67 12.10 13.30 14.28
N ASN A 68 12.69 13.54 13.08
CA ASN A 68 13.98 14.19 12.93
C ASN A 68 14.19 14.72 11.49
N GLU A 69 15.29 15.44 11.28
CA GLU A 69 15.63 16.04 9.97
C GLU A 69 15.74 15.01 8.85
N LYS A 70 16.34 13.85 9.11
CA LYS A 70 16.48 12.79 8.12
C LYS A 70 15.12 12.26 7.67
N ASP A 71 14.20 12.01 8.61
CA ASP A 71 12.84 11.57 8.33
C ASP A 71 12.06 12.64 7.55
N TYR A 72 12.22 13.91 7.93
CA TYR A 72 11.64 15.04 7.19
C TYR A 72 12.14 15.12 5.74
N ASN A 73 13.44 14.93 5.51
CA ASN A 73 14.00 14.94 4.16
C ASN A 73 13.47 13.78 3.30
N LEU A 74 13.35 12.58 3.85
CA LEU A 74 12.73 11.44 3.18
C LEU A 74 11.25 11.69 2.88
N PHE A 75 10.52 12.29 3.82
CA PHE A 75 9.12 12.66 3.63
C PHE A 75 8.96 13.68 2.49
N ARG A 76 9.80 14.74 2.45
CA ARG A 76 9.81 15.71 1.34
C ARG A 76 10.07 15.04 0.01
N LEU A 77 11.08 14.18 -0.09
CA LEU A 77 11.38 13.44 -1.31
C LEU A 77 10.19 12.63 -1.79
N ARG A 78 9.50 11.92 -0.87
CA ARG A 78 8.29 11.17 -1.23
C ARG A 78 7.18 12.08 -1.78
N LYS A 79 6.95 13.24 -1.15
CA LYS A 79 5.97 14.22 -1.65
C LYS A 79 6.33 14.76 -3.04
N ASP A 80 7.61 15.10 -3.25
CA ASP A 80 8.07 15.62 -4.52
C ASP A 80 8.01 14.56 -5.64
N ILE A 81 8.36 13.30 -5.33
CA ILE A 81 8.20 12.18 -6.26
C ILE A 81 6.73 12.04 -6.67
N HIS A 82 5.83 11.98 -5.70
CA HIS A 82 4.40 11.81 -5.96
C HIS A 82 3.85 12.93 -6.83
N ARG A 83 4.13 14.19 -6.48
CA ARG A 83 3.73 15.35 -7.26
C ARG A 83 4.24 15.29 -8.70
N ASN A 84 5.53 15.00 -8.92
CA ASN A 84 6.09 14.95 -10.26
C ASN A 84 5.55 13.78 -11.09
N LEU A 85 5.23 12.65 -10.47
CA LEU A 85 4.51 11.55 -11.14
C LEU A 85 3.09 11.97 -11.55
N GLU A 86 2.33 12.67 -10.70
CA GLU A 86 0.99 13.16 -11.02
C GLU A 86 1.01 14.20 -12.14
N GLU A 87 1.95 15.14 -12.09
CA GLU A 87 2.15 16.20 -13.10
C GLU A 87 2.80 15.69 -14.39
N LYS A 88 3.17 14.38 -14.46
CA LYS A 88 3.86 13.76 -15.60
C LYS A 88 5.24 14.35 -15.90
N ASN A 89 5.91 14.93 -14.91
CA ASN A 89 7.29 15.39 -14.99
C ASN A 89 8.24 14.18 -14.79
N LEU A 90 8.22 13.23 -15.74
CA LEU A 90 8.78 11.89 -15.56
C LEU A 90 10.31 11.87 -15.35
N ASP A 91 11.06 12.74 -16.03
CA ASP A 91 12.52 12.80 -15.88
C ASP A 91 12.92 13.36 -14.49
N THR A 92 12.14 14.31 -13.96
CA THR A 92 12.33 14.82 -12.61
C THR A 92 11.96 13.76 -11.58
N ALA A 93 10.85 13.06 -11.79
CA ALA A 93 10.42 11.96 -10.90
C ALA A 93 11.48 10.84 -10.82
N GLU A 94 12.10 10.49 -11.96
CA GLU A 94 13.17 9.49 -12.00
C GLU A 94 14.39 9.90 -11.19
N LYS A 95 14.86 11.14 -11.38
CA LYS A 95 16.00 11.68 -10.61
C LYS A 95 15.72 11.71 -9.11
N LEU A 96 14.49 12.08 -8.73
CA LEU A 96 14.06 12.07 -7.32
C LEU A 96 13.96 10.65 -6.76
N LEU A 97 13.50 9.66 -7.54
CA LEU A 97 13.50 8.25 -7.15
C LEU A 97 14.91 7.71 -6.93
N GLN A 98 15.85 8.04 -7.82
CA GLN A 98 17.28 7.67 -7.67
C GLN A 98 17.87 8.31 -6.41
N SER A 99 17.57 9.60 -6.17
CA SER A 99 17.99 10.30 -4.96
C SER A 99 17.38 9.64 -3.70
N TYR A 100 16.09 9.27 -3.72
CA TYR A 100 15.44 8.57 -2.62
C TYR A 100 16.11 7.21 -2.34
N GLN A 101 16.38 6.42 -3.39
CA GLN A 101 17.07 5.13 -3.27
C GLN A 101 18.46 5.27 -2.62
N SER A 102 19.19 6.33 -2.93
CA SER A 102 20.54 6.56 -2.39
C SER A 102 20.56 6.89 -0.89
N VAL A 103 19.51 7.55 -0.38
CA VAL A 103 19.44 8.04 1.02
C VAL A 103 18.47 7.28 1.91
N MET A 104 17.62 6.42 1.33
CA MET A 104 16.66 5.63 2.13
C MET A 104 17.38 4.67 3.08
N PRO A 105 16.77 4.35 4.24
CA PRO A 105 17.34 3.40 5.19
C PRO A 105 17.52 2.01 4.57
N LYS A 106 18.71 1.48 4.64
CA LYS A 106 19.01 0.12 4.16
C LYS A 106 18.25 -0.92 5.00
N LYS A 107 17.78 -1.98 4.36
CA LYS A 107 17.05 -3.10 5.00
C LYS A 107 15.69 -2.72 5.64
N GLN A 108 15.09 -1.63 5.21
CA GLN A 108 13.74 -1.25 5.63
C GLN A 108 12.74 -1.49 4.48
N VAL A 109 11.97 -2.56 4.61
CA VAL A 109 11.06 -3.07 3.57
C VAL A 109 10.06 -2.03 3.05
N LEU A 110 9.60 -1.10 3.89
CA LEU A 110 8.63 -0.08 3.46
C LEU A 110 9.23 0.99 2.56
N HIS A 111 10.49 1.37 2.82
CA HIS A 111 11.20 2.30 1.93
C HIS A 111 11.47 1.67 0.57
N GLU A 112 11.84 0.40 0.56
CA GLU A 112 12.02 -0.38 -0.67
C GLU A 112 10.71 -0.55 -1.42
N GLN A 113 9.62 -0.88 -0.71
CA GLN A 113 8.28 -0.96 -1.29
C GLN A 113 7.85 0.37 -1.93
N TYR A 114 8.07 1.49 -1.24
CA TYR A 114 7.77 2.81 -1.79
C TYR A 114 8.58 3.11 -3.07
N TYR A 115 9.86 2.80 -3.06
CA TYR A 115 10.73 2.97 -4.23
C TYR A 115 10.24 2.15 -5.42
N LEU A 116 9.93 0.87 -5.20
CA LEU A 116 9.41 -0.03 -6.24
C LEU A 116 8.04 0.43 -6.76
N TRP A 117 7.15 0.90 -5.88
CA TRP A 117 5.89 1.51 -6.30
C TRP A 117 6.14 2.71 -7.23
N GLY A 118 7.00 3.64 -6.84
CA GLY A 118 7.33 4.81 -7.66
C GLY A 118 7.96 4.43 -9.00
N LYS A 119 8.81 3.38 -9.02
CA LYS A 119 9.37 2.81 -10.25
C LYS A 119 8.29 2.22 -11.17
N ALA A 120 7.33 1.48 -10.61
CA ALA A 120 6.22 0.93 -11.40
C ALA A 120 5.33 2.03 -12.00
N GLU A 121 5.01 3.08 -11.22
CA GLU A 121 4.27 4.25 -11.70
C GLU A 121 5.01 4.96 -12.85
N LEU A 122 6.33 5.12 -12.72
CA LEU A 122 7.16 5.72 -13.76
C LEU A 122 7.16 4.89 -15.04
N LEU A 123 7.34 3.57 -14.91
CA LEU A 123 7.30 2.62 -16.04
C LEU A 123 5.95 2.65 -16.75
N GLN A 124 4.85 2.64 -15.98
CA GLN A 124 3.50 2.70 -16.53
C GLN A 124 3.26 4.00 -17.32
N LYS A 125 3.68 5.14 -16.77
CA LYS A 125 3.52 6.45 -17.43
C LYS A 125 4.43 6.62 -18.66
N ARG A 126 5.51 5.88 -18.75
CA ARG A 126 6.40 5.80 -19.92
C ARG A 126 5.95 4.77 -20.96
N GLY A 127 4.90 3.99 -20.70
CA GLY A 127 4.39 3.00 -21.62
C GLY A 127 5.25 1.73 -21.72
N ALA A 128 5.92 1.35 -20.62
CA ALA A 128 6.66 0.09 -20.53
C ALA A 128 5.73 -1.13 -20.70
N SER A 129 6.31 -2.31 -20.95
CA SER A 129 5.52 -3.54 -21.12
C SER A 129 4.74 -3.91 -19.87
N LYS A 130 3.59 -4.58 -20.07
CA LYS A 130 2.76 -5.06 -18.95
C LYS A 130 3.52 -6.01 -18.03
N GLU A 131 4.37 -6.84 -18.62
CA GLU A 131 5.20 -7.83 -17.94
C GLU A 131 6.21 -7.15 -17.01
N GLU A 132 6.84 -6.09 -17.48
CA GLU A 132 7.82 -5.32 -16.69
C GLU A 132 7.15 -4.62 -15.52
N ILE A 133 6.03 -3.94 -15.76
CA ILE A 133 5.27 -3.25 -14.70
C ILE A 133 4.78 -4.26 -13.66
N LYS A 134 4.19 -5.38 -14.11
CA LYS A 134 3.69 -6.45 -13.24
C LYS A 134 4.80 -7.06 -12.39
N ALA A 135 6.00 -7.27 -12.95
CA ALA A 135 7.14 -7.80 -12.21
C ALA A 135 7.53 -6.88 -11.04
N VAL A 136 7.64 -5.57 -11.28
CA VAL A 136 8.00 -4.59 -10.25
C VAL A 136 6.90 -4.47 -9.18
N LEU A 137 5.63 -4.46 -9.56
CA LEU A 137 4.51 -4.42 -8.60
C LEU A 137 4.45 -5.70 -7.75
N ASN A 138 4.70 -6.88 -8.34
CA ASN A 138 4.78 -8.13 -7.59
C ASN A 138 5.93 -8.12 -6.58
N GLU A 139 7.11 -7.65 -6.97
CA GLU A 139 8.23 -7.49 -6.07
C GLU A 139 7.85 -6.58 -4.90
N ALA A 140 7.22 -5.44 -5.18
CA ALA A 140 6.81 -4.47 -4.16
C ALA A 140 5.78 -5.04 -3.16
N ILE A 141 4.75 -5.75 -3.62
CA ILE A 141 3.72 -6.29 -2.72
C ILE A 141 4.25 -7.44 -1.87
N LEU A 142 5.12 -8.28 -2.42
CA LEU A 142 5.69 -9.43 -1.71
C LEU A 142 6.61 -9.03 -0.56
N LEU A 143 7.14 -7.82 -0.53
CA LEU A 143 7.94 -7.31 0.61
C LEU A 143 7.14 -7.29 1.91
N THR A 144 5.85 -6.93 1.87
CA THR A 144 4.99 -6.83 3.05
C THR A 144 3.87 -7.86 3.09
N LYS A 145 3.58 -8.50 1.96
CA LYS A 145 2.60 -9.58 1.81
C LYS A 145 3.24 -10.82 1.16
N PRO A 146 4.12 -11.54 1.88
CA PRO A 146 4.95 -12.62 1.30
C PRO A 146 4.13 -13.80 0.77
N PHE A 147 2.86 -13.91 1.16
CA PHE A 147 1.93 -14.94 0.70
C PHE A 147 0.87 -14.42 -0.28
N PHE A 148 1.04 -13.20 -0.78
CA PHE A 148 0.13 -12.62 -1.77
C PHE A 148 -0.07 -13.57 -2.97
N GLY A 149 -1.32 -13.78 -3.38
CA GLY A 149 -1.66 -14.71 -4.46
C GLY A 149 -1.56 -16.21 -4.12
N LYS A 150 -1.19 -16.59 -2.90
CA LYS A 150 -1.15 -17.99 -2.43
C LYS A 150 -2.37 -18.28 -1.55
N LYS A 151 -2.86 -19.53 -1.58
CA LYS A 151 -4.02 -19.97 -0.76
C LYS A 151 -3.78 -19.97 0.77
N LYS A 152 -2.64 -19.48 1.24
CA LYS A 152 -2.30 -19.45 2.66
C LYS A 152 -2.93 -18.21 3.32
N ASN A 153 -3.59 -18.39 4.47
CA ASN A 153 -4.19 -17.30 5.23
C ASN A 153 -3.15 -16.23 5.55
N THR A 154 -3.24 -15.12 4.85
CA THR A 154 -2.53 -13.89 5.17
C THR A 154 -3.45 -13.00 6.00
N SER A 155 -2.87 -12.09 6.78
CA SER A 155 -3.66 -11.02 7.39
C SER A 155 -4.47 -10.28 6.33
N ASP A 156 -5.77 -10.09 6.56
CA ASP A 156 -6.64 -9.29 5.70
C ASP A 156 -6.50 -7.78 5.93
N LEU A 157 -5.49 -7.36 6.72
CA LEU A 157 -5.18 -5.96 6.94
C LEU A 157 -4.33 -5.43 5.78
N TYR A 158 -4.73 -4.31 5.21
CA TYR A 158 -4.01 -3.65 4.12
C TYR A 158 -3.71 -2.19 4.50
N SER A 159 -2.51 -1.74 4.24
CA SER A 159 -2.18 -0.33 4.24
C SER A 159 -2.65 0.33 2.94
N GLU A 160 -2.70 1.67 2.92
CA GLU A 160 -3.02 2.42 1.70
C GLU A 160 -2.08 2.08 0.54
N MET A 161 -0.78 1.91 0.80
CA MET A 161 0.19 1.52 -0.22
C MET A 161 -0.07 0.09 -0.74
N GLU A 162 -0.39 -0.85 0.12
CA GLU A 162 -0.71 -2.22 -0.28
C GLU A 162 -1.99 -2.28 -1.12
N ILE A 163 -2.99 -1.45 -0.83
CA ILE A 163 -4.17 -1.30 -1.67
C ILE A 163 -3.80 -0.76 -3.06
N LYS A 164 -2.97 0.28 -3.14
CA LYS A 164 -2.50 0.83 -4.43
C LYS A 164 -1.75 -0.21 -5.26
N LEU A 165 -0.83 -0.95 -4.65
CA LEU A 165 -0.07 -2.03 -5.31
C LEU A 165 -1.00 -3.15 -5.79
N PHE A 166 -1.96 -3.54 -4.98
CA PHE A 166 -2.94 -4.56 -5.34
C PHE A 166 -3.79 -4.12 -6.53
N LEU A 167 -4.35 -2.90 -6.49
CA LEU A 167 -5.14 -2.36 -7.61
C LEU A 167 -4.30 -2.26 -8.89
N GLY A 168 -3.02 -1.89 -8.78
CA GLY A 168 -2.09 -1.91 -9.90
C GLY A 168 -1.90 -3.31 -10.49
N LEU A 169 -1.83 -4.35 -9.65
CA LEU A 169 -1.63 -5.73 -10.09
C LEU A 169 -2.88 -6.37 -10.70
N ILE A 170 -4.05 -6.03 -10.15
CA ILE A 170 -5.31 -6.68 -10.55
C ILE A 170 -5.67 -6.41 -12.01
N GLN A 171 -5.29 -5.26 -12.54
CA GLN A 171 -5.51 -4.91 -13.95
C GLN A 171 -4.75 -5.83 -14.93
N PHE A 172 -3.67 -6.49 -14.48
CA PHE A 172 -2.87 -7.41 -15.29
C PHE A 172 -3.28 -8.89 -15.14
N SER A 173 -4.30 -9.19 -14.34
CA SER A 173 -4.81 -10.56 -14.24
C SER A 173 -5.83 -10.82 -15.33
N GLU A 174 -5.79 -11.99 -15.94
CA GLU A 174 -6.79 -12.45 -16.93
C GLU A 174 -7.95 -13.19 -16.24
N ASP A 175 -7.77 -13.65 -15.00
CA ASP A 175 -8.80 -14.33 -14.22
C ASP A 175 -9.79 -13.33 -13.63
N ILE A 176 -10.87 -13.08 -14.35
CA ILE A 176 -11.95 -12.16 -13.95
C ILE A 176 -12.61 -12.59 -12.65
N SER A 177 -12.76 -13.90 -12.43
CA SER A 177 -13.39 -14.41 -11.20
C SER A 177 -12.52 -14.18 -9.98
N TRP A 178 -11.22 -14.38 -10.12
CA TRP A 178 -10.26 -14.08 -9.07
C TRP A 178 -10.20 -12.57 -8.78
N LYS A 179 -10.15 -11.73 -9.83
CA LYS A 179 -10.19 -10.26 -9.69
C LYS A 179 -11.39 -9.82 -8.83
N GLU A 180 -12.57 -10.28 -9.20
CA GLU A 180 -13.81 -9.90 -8.53
C GLU A 180 -13.83 -10.36 -7.07
N ALA A 181 -13.40 -11.60 -6.80
CA ALA A 181 -13.35 -12.15 -5.45
C ALA A 181 -12.41 -11.35 -4.54
N GLU A 182 -11.22 -11.02 -5.04
CA GLU A 182 -10.23 -10.27 -4.28
C GLU A 182 -10.66 -8.81 -4.04
N LEU A 183 -11.25 -8.14 -5.02
CA LEU A 183 -11.78 -6.79 -4.85
C LEU A 183 -12.93 -6.75 -3.83
N LYS A 184 -13.83 -7.73 -3.84
CA LYS A 184 -14.90 -7.85 -2.84
C LYS A 184 -14.32 -8.07 -1.43
N ARG A 185 -13.27 -8.88 -1.30
CA ARG A 185 -12.57 -9.11 -0.03
C ARG A 185 -11.94 -7.80 0.49
N MET A 186 -11.28 -7.03 -0.38
CA MET A 186 -10.73 -5.72 -0.02
C MET A 186 -11.81 -4.73 0.38
N LEU A 187 -12.93 -4.70 -0.33
CA LEU A 187 -14.05 -3.83 0.00
C LEU A 187 -14.62 -4.11 1.39
N LEU A 188 -14.73 -5.39 1.76
CA LEU A 188 -15.14 -5.79 3.11
C LEU A 188 -14.13 -5.31 4.18
N PHE A 189 -12.85 -5.32 3.85
CA PHE A 189 -11.81 -4.82 4.73
C PHE A 189 -11.87 -3.29 4.88
N THR A 190 -12.02 -2.54 3.79
CA THR A 190 -12.05 -1.06 3.85
C THR A 190 -13.22 -0.54 4.69
N ARG A 191 -14.33 -1.28 4.78
CA ARG A 191 -15.47 -0.94 5.64
C ARG A 191 -15.13 -0.91 7.14
N LYS A 192 -14.03 -1.56 7.55
CA LYS A 192 -13.54 -1.55 8.94
C LYS A 192 -12.71 -0.30 9.27
N TYR A 193 -12.37 0.53 8.27
CA TYR A 193 -11.65 1.77 8.51
C TYR A 193 -12.52 2.79 9.22
N ASP A 194 -11.98 3.36 10.31
CA ASP A 194 -12.62 4.46 11.04
C ASP A 194 -12.46 5.81 10.34
N SER A 195 -11.36 5.99 9.60
CA SER A 195 -11.12 7.22 8.87
C SER A 195 -12.00 7.29 7.63
N LYS A 196 -12.98 8.19 7.66
CA LYS A 196 -13.92 8.42 6.55
C LYS A 196 -13.18 8.69 5.23
N LYS A 197 -12.13 9.51 5.26
CA LYS A 197 -11.37 9.89 4.07
C LYS A 197 -10.63 8.69 3.43
N ILE A 198 -9.92 7.89 4.23
CA ILE A 198 -9.21 6.68 3.73
C ILE A 198 -10.22 5.69 3.17
N LYS A 199 -11.31 5.48 3.93
CA LYS A 199 -12.39 4.57 3.55
C LYS A 199 -12.97 4.97 2.20
N GLU A 200 -13.41 6.21 2.04
CA GLU A 200 -14.02 6.70 0.81
C GLU A 200 -13.07 6.61 -0.39
N GLN A 201 -11.80 6.97 -0.23
CA GLN A 201 -10.82 6.88 -1.31
C GLN A 201 -10.55 5.42 -1.73
N ALA A 202 -10.37 4.53 -0.77
CA ALA A 202 -10.14 3.11 -1.03
C ALA A 202 -11.39 2.44 -1.63
N GLU A 203 -12.57 2.70 -1.07
CA GLU A 203 -13.83 2.16 -1.58
C GLU A 203 -14.11 2.63 -3.00
N MET A 204 -13.94 3.94 -3.29
CA MET A 204 -14.14 4.46 -4.65
C MET A 204 -13.23 3.79 -5.67
N SER A 205 -11.95 3.60 -5.35
CA SER A 205 -11.00 2.93 -6.25
C SER A 205 -11.41 1.48 -6.50
N ILE A 206 -11.76 0.74 -5.45
CA ILE A 206 -12.19 -0.66 -5.55
C ILE A 206 -13.51 -0.79 -6.33
N LEU A 207 -14.48 0.08 -6.06
CA LEU A 207 -15.79 0.06 -6.73
C LEU A 207 -15.65 0.40 -8.22
N LYS A 208 -14.74 1.29 -8.59
CA LYS A 208 -14.43 1.60 -9.99
C LYS A 208 -13.91 0.37 -10.73
N GLU A 209 -12.97 -0.38 -10.14
CA GLU A 209 -12.47 -1.61 -10.73
C GLU A 209 -13.55 -2.72 -10.81
N LEU A 210 -14.41 -2.82 -9.79
CA LEU A 210 -15.54 -3.77 -9.83
C LEU A 210 -16.54 -3.43 -10.94
N ALA A 211 -16.83 -2.13 -11.16
CA ALA A 211 -17.71 -1.69 -12.25
C ALA A 211 -17.12 -2.03 -13.62
N SER A 212 -15.80 -1.80 -13.82
CA SER A 212 -15.09 -2.17 -15.05
C SER A 212 -15.18 -3.67 -15.34
N ILE A 213 -15.04 -4.52 -14.31
CA ILE A 213 -15.20 -5.98 -14.45
C ILE A 213 -16.63 -6.36 -14.87
N GLN A 214 -17.64 -5.69 -14.34
CA GLN A 214 -19.03 -5.96 -14.73
C GLN A 214 -19.29 -5.59 -16.20
N GLU A 215 -18.75 -4.46 -16.67
CA GLU A 215 -18.83 -4.05 -18.06
C GLU A 215 -18.11 -5.06 -18.97
N GLU A 216 -16.94 -5.54 -18.58
CA GLU A 216 -16.20 -6.59 -19.30
C GLU A 216 -17.02 -7.89 -19.43
N LYS A 217 -17.66 -8.35 -18.33
CA LYS A 217 -18.53 -9.53 -18.34
C LYS A 217 -19.74 -9.36 -19.25
N LEU A 218 -20.37 -8.18 -19.22
CA LEU A 218 -21.52 -7.90 -20.10
C LEU A 218 -21.13 -7.89 -21.58
N SER A 219 -19.96 -7.35 -21.91
CA SER A 219 -19.46 -7.36 -23.29
C SER A 219 -19.20 -8.76 -23.81
N LEU A 220 -18.72 -9.67 -22.97
CA LEU A 220 -18.49 -11.08 -23.33
C LEU A 220 -19.79 -11.85 -23.59
N ILE A 221 -20.90 -11.48 -22.96
CA ILE A 221 -22.22 -12.10 -23.15
C ILE A 221 -22.86 -11.62 -24.48
N HIS A 222 -22.52 -10.41 -24.93
CA HIS A 222 -23.12 -9.78 -26.12
C HIS A 222 -22.34 -10.04 -27.41
N ILE A 223 -21.32 -10.89 -27.44
CA ILE A 223 -20.67 -11.31 -28.67
C ILE A 223 -21.63 -12.26 -29.39
N PRO A 224 -22.19 -11.90 -30.58
CA PRO A 224 -23.03 -12.80 -31.32
C PRO A 224 -22.20 -14.04 -31.68
N SER A 225 -22.74 -15.25 -31.44
CA SER A 225 -22.16 -16.48 -31.96
C SER A 225 -21.97 -16.31 -33.48
N PRO A 226 -20.81 -16.66 -34.05
CA PRO A 226 -20.68 -16.68 -35.51
C PRO A 226 -21.77 -17.61 -36.04
N ARG A 227 -22.70 -17.07 -36.79
CA ARG A 227 -23.67 -17.89 -37.54
C ARG A 227 -22.90 -18.64 -38.61
N ASP A 228 -22.95 -19.95 -38.50
CA ASP A 228 -22.59 -20.87 -39.60
C ASP A 228 -23.24 -20.48 -40.93
#